data_e19c6b6794b80c13b345e8003bcc0d47
#
_entry.id   e19c6b6794b80c13b345e8003bcc0d47
#
_cell.length_a   1.000
_cell.length_b   1.000
_cell.length_c   1.000
_cell.angle_alpha   90.00
_cell.angle_beta   90.00
_cell.angle_gamma   90.00
#
_symmetry.space_group_name_H-M   'P 1'
#
loop_
_entity.id
_entity.type
_entity.pdbx_description
1 polymer ?
#
loop_
_entity_poly.entity_id
_entity_poly.type
_entity_poly.pdbx_seq_one_letter_code
_entity_poly.pdbx_strand_id
1 'polypeptide(L)'
;MNRHISLRALAVIVLLLAGRAAAETPNRVTILYDSFGKSPSLTMDWGFAALVEYGGKRILFDTGNNARIFEHNVKALRVDLRNLDFAVISHRHADHTSGITYLLTLNPKVQIYVPDEPWGLFARGVKNDFYRKDPSLPADMRYYGGHPPEILEGGTPWPGGNFIPVSQRTEVAPGIFILPGVSTSPGTLELRELSLAIKSPQGVILIVGCSHPGVEHIVQEATAIDPHINILLGGLHQIHKPDAEVERIAAVLHDQYKLERVAPGHCTGEPEFAALKRAFGDHYVYAGVGSVVDLPGATVARTAGRGQ
;
A
#
# COMPACT_ATOMS: atom_id res chain seq x y z
N MET A 1 -48.93 -30.53 -67.68
CA MET A 1 -49.10 -30.45 -66.19
C MET A 1 -47.70 -30.51 -65.52
N ASN A 2 -47.11 -29.38 -65.32
CA ASN A 2 -45.76 -29.26 -64.70
C ASN A 2 -45.88 -28.82 -63.23
N ARG A 3 -45.46 -29.67 -62.31
CA ARG A 3 -45.40 -29.36 -60.91
C ARG A 3 -43.97 -28.83 -60.58
N HIS A 4 -43.86 -27.55 -60.26
CA HIS A 4 -42.62 -26.94 -59.70
C HIS A 4 -42.56 -27.25 -58.23
N ILE A 5 -41.48 -27.94 -57.82
CA ILE A 5 -41.13 -28.17 -56.44
C ILE A 5 -40.14 -27.04 -56.03
N SER A 6 -40.62 -26.12 -55.20
CA SER A 6 -39.74 -25.08 -54.58
C SER A 6 -38.95 -25.68 -53.40
N LEU A 7 -37.65 -25.79 -53.55
CA LEU A 7 -36.76 -26.05 -52.45
C LEU A 7 -36.56 -24.74 -51.61
N ARG A 8 -37.07 -24.72 -50.40
CA ARG A 8 -36.73 -23.68 -49.42
C ARG A 8 -35.42 -24.08 -48.69
N ALA A 9 -34.35 -23.36 -48.95
CA ALA A 9 -33.09 -23.49 -48.22
C ALA A 9 -33.26 -22.91 -46.82
N LEU A 10 -33.12 -23.74 -45.79
CA LEU A 10 -33.10 -23.35 -44.38
C LEU A 10 -31.69 -22.96 -44.02
N ALA A 11 -31.40 -21.63 -43.89
CA ALA A 11 -30.11 -21.15 -43.41
C ALA A 11 -30.08 -21.28 -41.88
N VAL A 12 -29.26 -22.21 -41.37
CA VAL A 12 -28.99 -22.34 -39.94
C VAL A 12 -27.86 -21.34 -39.59
N ILE A 13 -28.23 -20.25 -38.92
CA ILE A 13 -27.29 -19.30 -38.36
C ILE A 13 -26.77 -19.89 -37.04
N VAL A 14 -25.56 -20.45 -37.08
CA VAL A 14 -24.82 -20.85 -35.86
C VAL A 14 -24.22 -19.58 -35.23
N LEU A 15 -24.86 -19.04 -34.20
CA LEU A 15 -24.28 -18.00 -33.37
C LEU A 15 -23.12 -18.63 -32.54
N LEU A 16 -21.88 -18.40 -32.95
CA LEU A 16 -20.71 -18.65 -32.16
C LEU A 16 -20.68 -17.60 -31.03
N LEU A 17 -21.19 -17.96 -29.85
CA LEU A 17 -20.93 -17.27 -28.60
C LEU A 17 -19.45 -17.49 -28.24
N ALA A 18 -18.57 -16.66 -28.77
CA ALA A 18 -17.20 -16.54 -28.27
C ALA A 18 -17.28 -15.97 -26.86
N GLY A 19 -17.37 -16.87 -25.88
CA GLY A 19 -17.17 -16.49 -24.49
C GLY A 19 -15.80 -15.81 -24.38
N ARG A 20 -15.79 -14.48 -24.18
CA ARG A 20 -14.59 -13.80 -23.73
C ARG A 20 -14.21 -14.45 -22.39
N ALA A 21 -13.21 -15.32 -22.40
CA ALA A 21 -12.52 -15.68 -21.16
C ALA A 21 -12.10 -14.34 -20.52
N ALA A 22 -12.70 -13.98 -19.39
CA ALA A 22 -12.22 -12.86 -18.62
C ALA A 22 -10.74 -13.17 -18.33
N ALA A 23 -9.84 -12.30 -18.79
CA ALA A 23 -8.43 -12.44 -18.45
C ALA A 23 -8.34 -12.46 -16.92
N GLU A 24 -7.76 -13.51 -16.36
CA GLU A 24 -7.52 -13.59 -14.92
C GLU A 24 -6.76 -12.35 -14.51
N THR A 25 -7.32 -11.60 -13.56
CA THR A 25 -6.64 -10.43 -13.00
C THR A 25 -5.40 -10.93 -12.27
N PRO A 26 -4.21 -10.37 -12.55
CA PRO A 26 -2.99 -10.84 -11.94
C PRO A 26 -3.01 -10.60 -10.42
N ASN A 27 -2.46 -11.55 -9.67
CA ASN A 27 -2.16 -11.37 -8.26
C ASN A 27 -0.66 -11.14 -8.13
N ARG A 28 -0.26 -9.87 -7.97
CA ARG A 28 1.16 -9.49 -7.95
C ARG A 28 1.37 -8.13 -7.30
N VAL A 29 2.62 -7.89 -6.90
CA VAL A 29 3.11 -6.55 -6.54
C VAL A 29 4.15 -6.11 -7.56
N THR A 30 4.00 -4.92 -8.11
CA THR A 30 5.00 -4.28 -8.96
C THR A 30 5.65 -3.14 -8.20
N ILE A 31 6.99 -3.20 -8.02
CA ILE A 31 7.74 -2.15 -7.33
C ILE A 31 7.96 -0.98 -8.28
N LEU A 32 7.39 0.18 -7.94
CA LEU A 32 7.44 1.39 -8.77
C LEU A 32 8.57 2.33 -8.37
N TYR A 33 9.03 2.25 -7.13
CA TYR A 33 10.05 3.13 -6.56
C TYR A 33 10.84 2.41 -5.48
N ASP A 34 12.16 2.42 -5.62
CA ASP A 34 13.10 1.93 -4.61
C ASP A 34 14.51 2.44 -4.93
N SER A 35 15.42 2.38 -3.96
CA SER A 35 16.81 2.82 -4.06
C SER A 35 17.72 1.81 -4.75
N PHE A 36 17.23 0.63 -5.12
CA PHE A 36 17.96 -0.38 -5.88
C PHE A 36 17.06 -1.02 -6.95
N GLY A 37 17.68 -1.56 -7.99
CA GLY A 37 16.97 -2.17 -9.12
C GLY A 37 17.91 -2.70 -10.19
N LYS A 38 17.38 -3.44 -11.17
CA LYS A 38 18.16 -4.05 -12.24
C LYS A 38 17.94 -3.41 -13.62
N SER A 39 16.84 -2.67 -13.77
CA SER A 39 16.45 -2.12 -15.07
C SER A 39 17.13 -0.78 -15.34
N PRO A 40 17.90 -0.65 -16.45
CA PRO A 40 18.53 0.63 -16.82
C PRO A 40 17.52 1.70 -17.29
N SER A 41 16.28 1.32 -17.57
CA SER A 41 15.22 2.24 -17.99
C SER A 41 14.47 2.87 -16.81
N LEU A 42 14.76 2.46 -15.59
CA LEU A 42 14.14 2.96 -14.37
C LEU A 42 15.13 3.78 -13.55
N THR A 43 14.65 4.78 -12.86
CA THR A 43 15.47 5.60 -11.98
C THR A 43 15.32 5.11 -10.54
N MET A 44 16.45 4.78 -9.92
CA MET A 44 16.55 4.47 -8.49
C MET A 44 16.64 5.78 -7.70
N ASP A 45 15.93 5.84 -6.58
CA ASP A 45 16.01 6.94 -5.63
C ASP A 45 15.55 6.47 -4.26
N TRP A 46 15.93 7.16 -3.20
CA TRP A 46 15.53 6.83 -1.85
C TRP A 46 14.02 7.03 -1.66
N GLY A 47 13.30 5.98 -1.31
CA GLY A 47 11.84 6.00 -1.12
C GLY A 47 11.19 4.68 -1.55
N PHE A 48 9.88 4.58 -1.35
CA PHE A 48 9.12 3.38 -1.69
C PHE A 48 7.82 3.70 -2.41
N ALA A 49 7.47 2.89 -3.39
CA ALA A 49 6.13 2.82 -3.96
C ALA A 49 5.90 1.45 -4.63
N ALA A 50 4.71 0.91 -4.48
CA ALA A 50 4.32 -0.36 -5.08
C ALA A 50 2.88 -0.33 -5.60
N LEU A 51 2.63 -0.96 -6.75
CA LEU A 51 1.28 -1.30 -7.23
C LEU A 51 0.97 -2.72 -6.82
N VAL A 52 -0.09 -2.90 -6.05
CA VAL A 52 -0.62 -4.20 -5.63
C VAL A 52 -1.85 -4.51 -6.46
N GLU A 53 -1.80 -5.61 -7.18
CA GLU A 53 -2.92 -6.16 -7.93
C GLU A 53 -3.31 -7.48 -7.29
N TYR A 54 -4.50 -7.55 -6.69
CA TYR A 54 -4.96 -8.75 -5.99
C TYR A 54 -6.49 -8.89 -6.01
N GLY A 55 -6.99 -10.05 -6.39
CA GLY A 55 -8.43 -10.32 -6.40
C GLY A 55 -9.25 -9.34 -7.25
N GLY A 56 -8.68 -8.81 -8.31
CA GLY A 56 -9.28 -7.80 -9.17
C GLY A 56 -9.16 -6.37 -8.65
N LYS A 57 -8.56 -6.16 -7.48
CA LYS A 57 -8.29 -4.84 -6.91
C LYS A 57 -6.92 -4.32 -7.35
N ARG A 58 -6.84 -3.01 -7.52
CA ARG A 58 -5.62 -2.28 -7.87
C ARG A 58 -5.37 -1.21 -6.81
N ILE A 59 -4.32 -1.40 -6.03
CA ILE A 59 -4.02 -0.60 -4.85
C ILE A 59 -2.62 0.00 -5.04
N LEU A 60 -2.51 1.31 -4.96
CA LEU A 60 -1.21 1.96 -4.88
C LEU A 60 -0.80 2.06 -3.40
N PHE A 61 0.39 1.58 -3.06
CA PHE A 61 0.97 1.70 -1.73
C PHE A 61 2.19 2.59 -1.81
N ASP A 62 2.15 3.75 -1.18
CA ASP A 62 3.13 4.85 -1.22
C ASP A 62 3.41 5.42 -2.62
N THR A 63 4.21 6.50 -2.69
CA THR A 63 4.42 7.27 -3.93
C THR A 63 5.87 7.74 -4.13
N GLY A 64 6.81 7.30 -3.31
CA GLY A 64 8.24 7.64 -3.42
C GLY A 64 8.58 9.07 -2.99
N ASN A 65 9.83 9.43 -3.17
CA ASN A 65 10.48 10.65 -2.67
C ASN A 65 10.44 11.82 -3.68
N ASN A 66 10.24 11.53 -4.97
CA ASN A 66 10.31 12.53 -6.03
C ASN A 66 9.21 12.29 -7.08
N ALA A 67 8.31 13.24 -7.22
CA ALA A 67 7.16 13.11 -8.13
C ALA A 67 7.57 12.89 -9.59
N ARG A 68 8.70 13.48 -10.07
CA ARG A 68 9.17 13.29 -11.44
C ARG A 68 9.77 11.91 -11.67
N ILE A 69 10.52 11.39 -10.70
CA ILE A 69 11.06 10.02 -10.74
C ILE A 69 9.91 9.01 -10.67
N PHE A 70 8.95 9.23 -9.78
CA PHE A 70 7.75 8.39 -9.70
C PHE A 70 6.98 8.38 -11.03
N GLU A 71 6.73 9.56 -11.62
CA GLU A 71 6.12 9.70 -12.94
C GLU A 71 6.91 8.95 -14.02
N HIS A 72 8.24 9.11 -14.04
CA HIS A 72 9.12 8.44 -15.01
C HIS A 72 8.99 6.91 -14.90
N ASN A 73 9.12 6.37 -13.70
CA ASN A 73 9.07 4.93 -13.47
C ASN A 73 7.68 4.34 -13.79
N VAL A 74 6.60 5.02 -13.36
CA VAL A 74 5.21 4.64 -13.69
C VAL A 74 5.01 4.56 -15.20
N LYS A 75 5.48 5.55 -15.96
CA LYS A 75 5.40 5.57 -17.43
C LYS A 75 6.25 4.49 -18.08
N ALA A 76 7.50 4.31 -17.63
CA ALA A 76 8.41 3.30 -18.17
C ALA A 76 7.87 1.87 -17.93
N LEU A 77 7.23 1.63 -16.77
CA LEU A 77 6.58 0.37 -16.43
C LEU A 77 5.18 0.23 -17.07
N ARG A 78 4.69 1.25 -17.77
CA ARG A 78 3.35 1.30 -18.38
C ARG A 78 2.22 1.03 -17.38
N VAL A 79 2.39 1.49 -16.15
CA VAL A 79 1.37 1.36 -15.11
C VAL A 79 0.32 2.46 -15.26
N ASP A 80 -0.96 2.07 -15.27
CA ASP A 80 -2.06 3.04 -15.29
C ASP A 80 -2.58 3.29 -13.86
N LEU A 81 -2.36 4.50 -13.34
CA LEU A 81 -2.84 4.95 -12.03
C LEU A 81 -4.23 5.61 -12.06
N ARG A 82 -4.86 5.74 -13.24
CA ARG A 82 -6.22 6.31 -13.35
C ARG A 82 -7.26 5.35 -12.82
N ASN A 83 -6.99 4.05 -12.90
CA ASN A 83 -7.90 2.96 -12.55
C ASN A 83 -7.44 2.24 -11.28
N LEU A 84 -7.26 2.99 -10.18
CA LEU A 84 -7.03 2.45 -8.85
C LEU A 84 -8.35 2.32 -8.11
N ASP A 85 -8.49 1.26 -7.32
CA ASP A 85 -9.59 1.15 -6.36
C ASP A 85 -9.36 2.14 -5.19
N PHE A 86 -8.12 2.23 -4.70
CA PHE A 86 -7.68 3.19 -3.69
C PHE A 86 -6.14 3.25 -3.63
N ALA A 87 -5.63 4.21 -2.86
CA ALA A 87 -4.23 4.27 -2.47
C ALA A 87 -4.10 4.20 -0.93
N VAL A 88 -2.93 3.77 -0.47
CA VAL A 88 -2.53 3.80 0.94
C VAL A 88 -1.21 4.54 1.03
N ILE A 89 -1.13 5.53 1.88
CA ILE A 89 0.14 6.16 2.26
C ILE A 89 0.51 5.63 3.64
N SER A 90 1.65 4.98 3.71
CA SER A 90 2.10 4.35 4.95
C SER A 90 2.29 5.37 6.07
N HIS A 91 3.03 6.45 5.83
CA HIS A 91 3.30 7.49 6.82
C HIS A 91 3.71 8.82 6.17
N ARG A 92 3.94 9.86 6.98
CA ARG A 92 4.13 11.24 6.54
C ARG A 92 5.51 11.60 5.98
N HIS A 93 6.49 10.71 5.96
CA HIS A 93 7.81 11.02 5.43
C HIS A 93 7.77 11.30 3.93
N ALA A 94 8.62 12.23 3.48
CA ALA A 94 8.60 12.72 2.10
C ALA A 94 8.89 11.63 1.07
N ASP A 95 9.72 10.67 1.42
CA ASP A 95 10.12 9.53 0.59
C ASP A 95 9.02 8.47 0.39
N HIS A 96 7.83 8.72 0.96
CA HIS A 96 6.60 7.94 0.73
C HIS A 96 5.47 8.79 0.14
N THR A 97 5.54 10.12 0.26
CA THR A 97 4.41 11.03 -0.03
C THR A 97 4.61 11.93 -1.24
N SER A 98 5.84 12.17 -1.69
CA SER A 98 6.13 13.22 -2.69
C SER A 98 5.47 12.99 -4.05
N GLY A 99 5.22 11.74 -4.43
CA GLY A 99 4.52 11.40 -5.66
C GLY A 99 3.00 11.59 -5.64
N ILE A 100 2.39 11.92 -4.48
CA ILE A 100 0.95 12.23 -4.38
C ILE A 100 0.58 13.33 -5.37
N THR A 101 1.43 14.32 -5.56
CA THR A 101 1.22 15.40 -6.55
C THR A 101 0.96 14.84 -7.94
N TYR A 102 1.78 13.88 -8.41
CA TYR A 102 1.57 13.22 -9.70
C TYR A 102 0.34 12.34 -9.72
N LEU A 103 0.11 11.54 -8.67
CA LEU A 103 -1.09 10.72 -8.55
C LEU A 103 -2.36 11.54 -8.74
N LEU A 104 -2.48 12.68 -8.04
CA LEU A 104 -3.66 13.54 -8.10
C LEU A 104 -3.85 14.23 -9.45
N THR A 105 -2.80 14.42 -10.28
CA THR A 105 -2.97 14.88 -11.66
C THR A 105 -3.65 13.83 -12.55
N LEU A 106 -3.46 12.54 -12.26
CA LEU A 106 -4.03 11.43 -13.03
C LEU A 106 -5.39 10.97 -12.49
N ASN A 107 -5.53 10.96 -11.17
CA ASN A 107 -6.70 10.43 -10.48
C ASN A 107 -7.07 11.33 -9.27
N PRO A 108 -7.66 12.51 -9.53
CA PRO A 108 -7.91 13.51 -8.47
C PRO A 108 -8.98 13.10 -7.46
N LYS A 109 -9.74 12.01 -7.73
CA LYS A 109 -10.82 11.53 -6.85
C LYS A 109 -10.47 10.22 -6.13
N VAL A 110 -9.27 9.68 -6.35
CA VAL A 110 -8.86 8.43 -5.69
C VAL A 110 -8.96 8.57 -4.17
N GLN A 111 -9.52 7.57 -3.52
CA GLN A 111 -9.48 7.48 -2.07
C GLN A 111 -8.05 7.15 -1.63
N ILE A 112 -7.52 7.92 -0.69
CA ILE A 112 -6.16 7.76 -0.16
C ILE A 112 -6.26 7.54 1.35
N TYR A 113 -6.05 6.31 1.78
CA TYR A 113 -5.97 5.99 3.19
C TYR A 113 -4.65 6.48 3.76
N VAL A 114 -4.71 7.19 4.88
CA VAL A 114 -3.57 7.84 5.54
C VAL A 114 -3.60 7.60 7.04
N PRO A 115 -2.47 7.69 7.76
CA PRO A 115 -2.49 7.65 9.21
C PRO A 115 -3.36 8.77 9.80
N ASP A 116 -4.11 8.44 10.84
CA ASP A 116 -4.90 9.42 11.59
C ASP A 116 -4.00 10.23 12.52
N GLU A 117 -3.43 11.30 12.00
CA GLU A 117 -2.50 12.16 12.75
C GLU A 117 -3.23 13.42 13.25
N PRO A 118 -3.01 13.84 14.52
CA PRO A 118 -3.52 15.11 15.02
C PRO A 118 -2.81 16.29 14.34
N TRP A 119 -1.53 16.13 14.01
CA TRP A 119 -0.67 17.10 13.33
C TRP A 119 0.09 16.44 12.18
N GLY A 120 0.51 17.21 11.20
CA GLY A 120 1.32 16.73 10.09
C GLY A 120 0.62 16.88 8.74
N LEU A 121 1.12 16.18 7.71
CA LEU A 121 0.67 16.33 6.31
C LEU A 121 -0.81 15.97 6.10
N PHE A 122 -1.35 15.09 6.93
CA PHE A 122 -2.71 14.56 6.82
C PHE A 122 -3.59 14.94 8.02
N ALA A 123 -3.15 15.94 8.82
CA ALA A 123 -3.85 16.35 10.03
C ALA A 123 -5.27 16.85 9.76
N ARG A 124 -6.21 16.38 10.54
CA ARG A 124 -7.61 16.83 10.52
C ARG A 124 -7.85 18.13 11.29
N GLY A 125 -6.80 18.67 11.90
CA GLY A 125 -6.89 19.80 12.81
C GLY A 125 -7.15 19.38 14.26
N VAL A 126 -7.13 20.36 15.15
CA VAL A 126 -7.27 20.18 16.59
C VAL A 126 -8.31 21.09 17.17
N LYS A 127 -8.95 20.67 18.27
CA LYS A 127 -9.84 21.52 19.02
C LYS A 127 -9.10 22.73 19.60
N ASN A 128 -9.79 23.87 19.68
CA ASN A 128 -9.21 25.11 20.19
C ASN A 128 -8.96 25.14 21.70
N ASP A 129 -9.10 24.04 22.39
CA ASP A 129 -8.75 23.84 23.80
C ASP A 129 -7.32 23.31 24.02
N PHE A 130 -6.57 23.00 22.94
CA PHE A 130 -5.20 22.52 23.03
C PHE A 130 -4.21 23.55 23.59
N TYR A 131 -4.58 24.83 23.62
CA TYR A 131 -3.78 25.92 24.20
C TYR A 131 -4.50 26.62 25.35
N ARG A 132 -3.72 27.16 26.29
CA ARG A 132 -4.26 27.96 27.38
C ARG A 132 -4.72 29.33 26.87
N LYS A 133 -5.91 29.77 27.29
CA LYS A 133 -6.47 31.08 26.95
C LYS A 133 -6.30 32.02 28.14
N ASP A 134 -6.00 33.29 27.86
CA ASP A 134 -5.97 34.37 28.86
C ASP A 134 -6.94 35.46 28.46
N PRO A 135 -8.13 35.53 29.10
CA PRO A 135 -9.12 36.53 28.77
C PRO A 135 -8.75 37.94 29.24
N SER A 136 -7.72 38.12 30.09
CA SER A 136 -7.24 39.42 30.53
C SER A 136 -6.47 40.19 29.46
N LEU A 137 -5.98 39.48 28.42
CA LEU A 137 -5.26 40.10 27.31
C LEU A 137 -6.21 40.90 26.41
N PRO A 138 -5.76 42.04 25.84
CA PRO A 138 -6.47 42.73 24.78
C PRO A 138 -6.80 41.81 23.59
N ALA A 139 -7.87 42.09 22.86
CA ALA A 139 -8.34 41.25 21.77
C ALA A 139 -7.29 41.05 20.67
N ASP A 140 -6.49 42.08 20.38
CA ASP A 140 -5.39 42.03 19.38
C ASP A 140 -4.17 41.20 19.81
N MET A 141 -4.07 40.81 21.08
CA MET A 141 -3.07 39.88 21.60
C MET A 141 -3.60 38.45 21.81
N ARG A 142 -4.88 38.24 21.60
CA ARG A 142 -5.48 36.90 21.72
C ARG A 142 -5.61 36.24 20.36
N TYR A 143 -5.37 34.95 20.30
CA TYR A 143 -5.55 34.17 19.07
C TYR A 143 -6.98 34.34 18.55
N TYR A 144 -7.12 34.67 17.25
CA TYR A 144 -8.41 34.96 16.60
C TYR A 144 -9.23 36.10 17.28
N GLY A 145 -8.58 37.07 17.89
CA GLY A 145 -9.25 38.13 18.62
C GLY A 145 -10.06 37.65 19.85
N GLY A 146 -9.74 36.43 20.33
CA GLY A 146 -10.47 35.78 21.42
C GLY A 146 -11.66 34.90 20.98
N HIS A 147 -11.89 34.75 19.68
CA HIS A 147 -12.99 33.98 19.08
C HIS A 147 -12.47 32.91 18.09
N PRO A 148 -11.65 31.95 18.55
CA PRO A 148 -11.13 30.91 17.68
C PRO A 148 -12.24 29.98 17.17
N PRO A 149 -12.12 29.44 15.95
CA PRO A 149 -13.00 28.36 15.50
C PRO A 149 -12.89 27.15 16.43
N GLU A 150 -13.93 26.31 16.48
CA GLU A 150 -13.94 25.12 17.34
C GLU A 150 -12.79 24.17 16.98
N ILE A 151 -12.52 24.00 15.69
CA ILE A 151 -11.41 23.23 15.14
C ILE A 151 -10.46 24.18 14.42
N LEU A 152 -9.17 24.11 14.77
CA LEU A 152 -8.11 24.74 14.00
C LEU A 152 -7.62 23.70 12.98
N GLU A 153 -7.97 23.95 11.73
CA GLU A 153 -7.63 23.02 10.65
C GLU A 153 -6.13 22.98 10.39
N GLY A 154 -5.61 21.79 10.17
CA GLY A 154 -4.26 21.56 9.70
C GLY A 154 -4.16 21.86 8.19
N GLY A 155 -3.05 22.49 7.77
CA GLY A 155 -2.76 22.65 6.34
C GLY A 155 -2.21 21.34 5.74
N THR A 156 -2.64 21.00 4.52
CA THR A 156 -2.06 19.93 3.73
C THR A 156 -1.48 20.47 2.43
N PRO A 157 -0.36 19.91 1.90
CA PRO A 157 0.16 20.27 0.59
C PRO A 157 -0.80 19.90 -0.56
N TRP A 158 -1.79 19.06 -0.30
CA TRP A 158 -2.76 18.55 -1.31
C TRP A 158 -4.20 18.80 -0.88
N PRO A 159 -4.68 20.05 -0.86
CA PRO A 159 -6.01 20.39 -0.34
C PRO A 159 -7.18 19.77 -1.12
N GLY A 160 -6.91 19.27 -2.35
CA GLY A 160 -7.93 18.56 -3.15
C GLY A 160 -7.89 17.04 -3.02
N GLY A 161 -7.01 16.48 -2.19
CA GLY A 161 -6.89 15.03 -2.00
C GLY A 161 -8.05 14.46 -1.17
N ASN A 162 -8.56 13.30 -1.58
CA ASN A 162 -9.59 12.56 -0.84
C ASN A 162 -8.94 11.66 0.22
N PHE A 163 -8.43 12.25 1.30
CA PHE A 163 -7.73 11.55 2.37
C PHE A 163 -8.70 10.95 3.39
N ILE A 164 -8.49 9.68 3.71
CA ILE A 164 -9.30 8.91 4.68
C ILE A 164 -8.39 8.49 5.84
N PRO A 165 -8.47 9.15 6.99
CA PRO A 165 -7.64 8.81 8.16
C PRO A 165 -8.02 7.45 8.75
N VAL A 166 -6.99 6.65 9.11
CA VAL A 166 -7.15 5.33 9.73
C VAL A 166 -6.44 5.30 11.08
N SER A 167 -7.20 5.04 12.16
CA SER A 167 -6.70 4.97 13.53
C SER A 167 -6.81 3.58 14.17
N GLN A 168 -7.51 2.66 13.52
CA GLN A 168 -7.70 1.28 13.99
C GLN A 168 -7.69 0.33 12.80
N ARG A 169 -7.46 -0.97 13.07
CA ARG A 169 -7.53 -1.99 12.02
C ARG A 169 -8.85 -1.89 11.28
N THR A 170 -8.77 -1.68 9.96
CA THR A 170 -9.94 -1.43 9.11
C THR A 170 -9.92 -2.38 7.92
N GLU A 171 -10.99 -3.13 7.70
CA GLU A 171 -11.22 -3.89 6.47
C GLU A 171 -11.80 -2.94 5.41
N VAL A 172 -10.99 -2.61 4.39
CA VAL A 172 -11.33 -1.62 3.34
C VAL A 172 -11.93 -2.26 2.10
N ALA A 173 -11.74 -3.56 1.94
CA ALA A 173 -12.40 -4.42 0.95
C ALA A 173 -12.37 -5.85 1.48
N PRO A 174 -13.20 -6.78 0.99
CA PRO A 174 -13.24 -8.15 1.49
C PRO A 174 -11.85 -8.81 1.54
N GLY A 175 -11.38 -9.13 2.75
CA GLY A 175 -10.08 -9.71 3.01
C GLY A 175 -8.88 -8.74 2.88
N ILE A 176 -9.11 -7.45 2.69
CA ILE A 176 -8.05 -6.44 2.57
C ILE A 176 -8.14 -5.47 3.76
N PHE A 177 -7.09 -5.45 4.58
CA PHE A 177 -7.04 -4.72 5.85
C PHE A 177 -5.93 -3.68 5.84
N ILE A 178 -6.18 -2.56 6.50
CA ILE A 178 -5.17 -1.57 6.86
C ILE A 178 -4.90 -1.70 8.36
N LEU A 179 -3.63 -1.86 8.71
CA LEU A 179 -3.14 -2.03 10.08
C LEU A 179 -2.39 -0.77 10.50
N PRO A 180 -2.93 0.07 11.39
CA PRO A 180 -2.21 1.20 11.94
C PRO A 180 -1.29 0.77 13.07
N GLY A 181 -0.11 1.37 13.14
CA GLY A 181 0.83 1.25 14.24
C GLY A 181 1.39 2.62 14.64
N VAL A 182 1.97 2.69 15.83
CA VAL A 182 2.62 3.92 16.34
C VAL A 182 4.03 3.59 16.75
N SER A 183 5.00 4.35 16.25
CA SER A 183 6.39 4.18 16.64
C SER A 183 6.63 4.63 18.09
N THR A 184 7.35 3.80 18.83
CA THR A 184 7.86 4.12 20.16
C THR A 184 9.37 4.30 20.17
N SER A 185 10.01 4.25 18.98
CA SER A 185 11.45 4.32 18.83
C SER A 185 11.97 5.77 18.91
N PRO A 186 13.12 6.02 19.55
CA PRO A 186 13.78 7.33 19.51
C PRO A 186 14.01 7.79 18.07
N GLY A 187 13.75 9.08 17.80
CA GLY A 187 13.86 9.69 16.46
C GLY A 187 12.59 9.58 15.59
N THR A 188 11.73 8.60 15.86
CA THR A 188 10.43 8.46 15.19
C THR A 188 9.28 8.31 16.20
N LEU A 189 9.47 8.82 17.41
CA LEU A 189 8.48 8.72 18.48
C LEU A 189 7.13 9.33 18.02
N GLU A 190 6.04 8.60 18.31
CA GLU A 190 4.66 8.96 17.93
C GLU A 190 4.38 9.02 16.42
N LEU A 191 5.33 8.64 15.56
CA LEU A 191 5.06 8.49 14.14
C LEU A 191 4.05 7.37 13.93
N ARG A 192 2.96 7.69 13.27
CA ARG A 192 1.91 6.73 12.91
C ARG A 192 2.17 6.20 11.52
N GLU A 193 2.06 4.88 11.37
CA GLU A 193 2.30 4.19 10.12
C GLU A 193 1.23 3.15 9.85
N LEU A 194 0.82 3.02 8.58
CA LEU A 194 -0.12 2.04 8.08
C LEU A 194 0.62 0.94 7.34
N SER A 195 0.20 -0.30 7.57
CA SER A 195 0.58 -1.46 6.77
C SER A 195 -0.65 -2.01 6.05
N LEU A 196 -0.46 -2.63 4.88
CA LEU A 196 -1.53 -3.29 4.13
C LEU A 196 -1.41 -4.79 4.30
N ALA A 197 -2.48 -5.43 4.80
CA ALA A 197 -2.55 -6.87 4.98
C ALA A 197 -3.68 -7.45 4.13
N ILE A 198 -3.38 -8.46 3.31
CA ILE A 198 -4.35 -9.12 2.44
C ILE A 198 -4.45 -10.58 2.86
N LYS A 199 -5.64 -11.02 3.25
CA LYS A 199 -5.92 -12.42 3.55
C LYS A 199 -6.03 -13.22 2.26
N SER A 200 -5.15 -14.18 2.09
CA SER A 200 -5.18 -15.13 0.98
C SER A 200 -5.44 -16.55 1.48
N PRO A 201 -5.77 -17.51 0.58
CA PRO A 201 -5.87 -18.92 0.96
C PRO A 201 -4.58 -19.53 1.47
N GLN A 202 -3.42 -18.90 1.16
CA GLN A 202 -2.09 -19.34 1.55
C GLN A 202 -1.48 -18.48 2.65
N GLY A 203 -2.30 -17.73 3.41
CA GLY A 203 -1.87 -16.85 4.50
C GLY A 203 -1.88 -15.37 4.13
N VAL A 204 -1.42 -14.54 5.04
CA VAL A 204 -1.42 -13.07 4.87
C VAL A 204 -0.30 -12.64 3.94
N ILE A 205 -0.65 -11.77 2.98
CA ILE A 205 0.29 -10.94 2.23
C ILE A 205 0.40 -9.62 2.99
N LEU A 206 1.59 -9.30 3.51
CA LEU A 206 1.83 -8.12 4.33
C LEU A 206 2.77 -7.16 3.62
N ILE A 207 2.30 -5.92 3.40
CA ILE A 207 3.05 -4.87 2.72
C ILE A 207 3.25 -3.72 3.70
N VAL A 208 4.50 -3.31 3.87
CA VAL A 208 4.94 -2.31 4.84
C VAL A 208 5.69 -1.17 4.16
N GLY A 209 5.64 0.04 4.73
CA GLY A 209 6.38 1.20 4.25
C GLY A 209 7.81 1.19 4.78
N CYS A 210 7.99 1.63 6.03
CA CYS A 210 9.26 1.62 6.76
C CYS A 210 9.28 0.70 7.97
N SER A 211 8.13 0.31 8.48
CA SER A 211 8.01 -0.45 9.73
C SER A 211 8.50 0.29 10.98
N HIS A 212 8.27 1.62 11.06
CA HIS A 212 8.64 2.42 12.24
C HIS A 212 8.03 1.93 13.56
N PRO A 213 6.81 1.35 13.60
CA PRO A 213 6.28 0.71 14.80
C PRO A 213 7.05 -0.53 15.26
N GLY A 214 7.98 -1.01 14.42
CA GLY A 214 8.72 -2.27 14.60
C GLY A 214 8.10 -3.39 13.77
N VAL A 215 8.92 -4.05 12.94
CA VAL A 215 8.45 -5.12 12.04
C VAL A 215 7.81 -6.28 12.80
N GLU A 216 8.35 -6.65 13.96
CA GLU A 216 7.80 -7.71 14.83
C GLU A 216 6.39 -7.36 15.30
N HIS A 217 6.16 -6.11 15.71
CA HIS A 217 4.83 -5.64 16.12
C HIS A 217 3.85 -5.71 14.96
N ILE A 218 4.25 -5.25 13.76
CA ILE A 218 3.38 -5.27 12.57
C ILE A 218 3.03 -6.72 12.17
N VAL A 219 4.02 -7.62 12.19
CA VAL A 219 3.77 -9.05 11.92
C VAL A 219 2.84 -9.64 12.97
N GLN A 220 3.03 -9.33 14.25
CA GLN A 220 2.14 -9.78 15.33
C GLN A 220 0.68 -9.31 15.10
N GLU A 221 0.47 -8.06 14.69
CA GLU A 221 -0.88 -7.55 14.35
C GLU A 221 -1.49 -8.28 13.14
N ALA A 222 -0.67 -8.61 12.13
CA ALA A 222 -1.10 -9.35 10.96
C ALA A 222 -1.50 -10.79 11.29
N THR A 223 -0.86 -11.45 12.28
CA THR A 223 -1.22 -12.81 12.70
C THR A 223 -2.62 -12.91 13.30
N ALA A 224 -3.22 -11.81 13.73
CA ALA A 224 -4.61 -11.76 14.17
C ALA A 224 -5.63 -11.88 13.00
N ILE A 225 -5.19 -11.71 11.74
CA ILE A 225 -6.00 -11.94 10.53
C ILE A 225 -5.90 -13.40 10.11
N ASP A 226 -4.66 -13.90 10.06
CA ASP A 226 -4.34 -15.31 9.81
C ASP A 226 -2.97 -15.59 10.45
N PRO A 227 -2.81 -16.68 11.21
CA PRO A 227 -1.53 -16.99 11.89
C PRO A 227 -0.38 -17.27 10.91
N HIS A 228 -0.68 -17.59 9.66
CA HIS A 228 0.31 -17.83 8.63
C HIS A 228 0.55 -16.57 7.79
N ILE A 229 1.80 -16.10 7.74
CA ILE A 229 2.22 -14.98 6.89
C ILE A 229 2.93 -15.56 5.65
N ASN A 230 2.28 -15.43 4.50
CA ASN A 230 2.84 -15.93 3.24
C ASN A 230 4.01 -15.10 2.74
N ILE A 231 3.89 -13.78 2.80
CA ILE A 231 4.98 -12.88 2.39
C ILE A 231 4.93 -11.55 3.16
N LEU A 232 6.11 -11.09 3.57
CA LEU A 232 6.36 -9.73 4.06
C LEU A 232 7.13 -8.97 2.99
N LEU A 233 6.61 -7.82 2.52
CA LEU A 233 7.21 -7.01 1.46
C LEU A 233 7.32 -5.54 1.89
N GLY A 234 8.48 -4.91 1.67
CA GLY A 234 8.73 -3.49 1.92
C GLY A 234 9.90 -3.21 2.85
N GLY A 235 9.95 -2.02 3.43
CA GLY A 235 11.03 -1.55 4.29
C GLY A 235 10.91 -2.00 5.74
N LEU A 236 12.03 -2.44 6.34
CA LEU A 236 12.07 -2.95 7.72
C LEU A 236 12.79 -2.00 8.71
N HIS A 237 13.27 -0.87 8.22
CA HIS A 237 13.94 0.21 9.00
C HIS A 237 15.10 -0.27 9.89
N GLN A 238 15.97 -1.15 9.35
CA GLN A 238 17.12 -1.68 10.08
C GLN A 238 18.45 -0.98 9.71
N ILE A 239 18.42 0.07 8.89
CA ILE A 239 19.59 0.76 8.32
C ILE A 239 20.60 1.28 9.36
N HIS A 240 20.17 1.51 10.60
CA HIS A 240 21.02 2.01 11.68
C HIS A 240 21.21 1.02 12.83
N LYS A 241 20.71 -0.21 12.66
CA LYS A 241 20.77 -1.22 13.72
C LYS A 241 22.13 -1.93 13.71
N PRO A 242 22.65 -2.28 14.90
CA PRO A 242 23.87 -3.09 14.98
C PRO A 242 23.64 -4.52 14.44
N ASP A 243 24.72 -5.17 13.98
CA ASP A 243 24.65 -6.50 13.35
C ASP A 243 23.92 -7.54 14.21
N ALA A 244 24.10 -7.51 15.52
CA ALA A 244 23.41 -8.44 16.43
C ALA A 244 21.89 -8.28 16.40
N GLU A 245 21.38 -7.07 16.21
CA GLU A 245 19.94 -6.81 16.08
C GLU A 245 19.42 -7.22 14.70
N VAL A 246 20.18 -6.96 13.66
CA VAL A 246 19.92 -7.40 12.28
C VAL A 246 19.77 -8.93 12.23
N GLU A 247 20.75 -9.68 12.76
CA GLU A 247 20.68 -11.15 12.81
C GLU A 247 19.49 -11.65 13.67
N ARG A 248 19.20 -10.95 14.78
CA ARG A 248 18.08 -11.28 15.65
C ARG A 248 16.74 -11.13 14.92
N ILE A 249 16.54 -10.02 14.21
CA ILE A 249 15.29 -9.77 13.46
C ILE A 249 15.11 -10.82 12.35
N ALA A 250 16.16 -11.11 11.58
CA ALA A 250 16.09 -12.13 10.55
C ALA A 250 15.70 -13.51 11.12
N ALA A 251 16.29 -13.89 12.25
CA ALA A 251 15.97 -15.13 12.94
C ALA A 251 14.53 -15.13 13.50
N VAL A 252 14.08 -14.03 14.08
CA VAL A 252 12.71 -13.91 14.62
C VAL A 252 11.67 -14.05 13.49
N LEU A 253 11.87 -13.37 12.37
CA LEU A 253 10.94 -13.45 11.23
C LEU A 253 10.89 -14.87 10.66
N HIS A 254 12.03 -15.55 10.55
CA HIS A 254 12.14 -16.89 10.00
C HIS A 254 11.72 -17.98 10.98
N ASP A 255 12.29 -18.00 12.21
CA ASP A 255 12.18 -19.14 13.12
C ASP A 255 10.96 -19.04 14.04
N GLN A 256 10.59 -17.82 14.48
CA GLN A 256 9.49 -17.63 15.44
C GLN A 256 8.18 -17.35 14.71
N TYR A 257 8.13 -16.36 13.82
CA TYR A 257 6.93 -16.04 13.05
C TYR A 257 6.73 -16.99 11.86
N LYS A 258 7.77 -17.71 11.44
CA LYS A 258 7.74 -18.68 10.33
C LYS A 258 7.15 -18.09 9.05
N LEU A 259 7.57 -16.87 8.72
CA LEU A 259 7.19 -16.27 7.47
C LEU A 259 7.61 -17.21 6.31
N GLU A 260 6.72 -17.43 5.37
CA GLU A 260 7.03 -18.30 4.24
C GLU A 260 8.02 -17.64 3.26
N ARG A 261 7.82 -16.34 2.96
CA ARG A 261 8.66 -15.56 2.07
C ARG A 261 8.92 -14.16 2.62
N VAL A 262 10.06 -13.58 2.22
CA VAL A 262 10.39 -12.19 2.52
C VAL A 262 10.87 -11.49 1.25
N ALA A 263 10.37 -10.28 0.99
CA ALA A 263 10.72 -9.42 -0.14
C ALA A 263 11.11 -8.02 0.38
N PRO A 264 12.27 -7.89 1.06
CA PRO A 264 12.67 -6.64 1.70
C PRO A 264 13.07 -5.59 0.66
N GLY A 265 12.80 -4.33 0.97
CA GLY A 265 13.09 -3.17 0.13
C GLY A 265 13.49 -1.95 0.94
N HIS A 266 13.67 -0.84 0.24
CA HIS A 266 13.79 0.51 0.78
C HIS A 266 14.76 0.64 1.97
N CYS A 267 14.26 1.04 3.15
CA CYS A 267 15.03 1.31 4.37
C CYS A 267 15.43 0.06 5.18
N THR A 268 15.33 -1.13 4.60
CA THR A 268 15.74 -2.38 5.30
C THR A 268 17.22 -2.36 5.70
N GLY A 269 18.09 -1.86 4.81
CA GLY A 269 19.55 -1.83 5.03
C GLY A 269 20.27 -3.05 4.46
N GLU A 270 21.49 -2.81 3.91
CA GLU A 270 22.27 -3.87 3.25
C GLU A 270 22.65 -5.03 4.18
N PRO A 271 23.01 -4.81 5.46
CA PRO A 271 23.26 -5.91 6.39
C PRO A 271 22.03 -6.79 6.61
N GLU A 272 20.83 -6.19 6.72
CA GLU A 272 19.58 -6.94 6.90
C GLU A 272 19.20 -7.69 5.63
N PHE A 273 19.41 -7.13 4.43
CA PHE A 273 19.25 -7.88 3.18
C PHE A 273 20.10 -9.16 3.18
N ALA A 274 21.35 -9.06 3.64
CA ALA A 274 22.25 -10.23 3.70
C ALA A 274 21.79 -11.26 4.75
N ALA A 275 21.37 -10.80 5.94
CA ALA A 275 20.86 -11.68 7.00
C ALA A 275 19.59 -12.41 6.57
N LEU A 276 18.61 -11.69 6.03
CA LEU A 276 17.37 -12.26 5.51
C LEU A 276 17.63 -13.25 4.37
N LYS A 277 18.56 -12.93 3.45
CA LYS A 277 18.92 -13.84 2.38
C LYS A 277 19.55 -15.14 2.90
N ARG A 278 20.34 -15.08 3.98
CA ARG A 278 20.88 -16.30 4.63
C ARG A 278 19.78 -17.09 5.33
N ALA A 279 18.90 -16.44 6.06
CA ALA A 279 17.84 -17.10 6.82
C ALA A 279 16.77 -17.74 5.91
N PHE A 280 16.34 -17.04 4.88
CA PHE A 280 15.23 -17.46 4.02
C PHE A 280 15.66 -18.26 2.78
N GLY A 281 16.94 -18.22 2.37
CA GLY A 281 17.42 -18.97 1.20
C GLY A 281 16.60 -18.70 -0.06
N ASP A 282 16.00 -19.75 -0.65
CA ASP A 282 15.17 -19.65 -1.85
C ASP A 282 13.82 -18.93 -1.61
N HIS A 283 13.43 -18.73 -0.35
CA HIS A 283 12.24 -17.98 0.04
C HIS A 283 12.50 -16.47 0.14
N TYR A 284 13.74 -16.02 -0.03
CA TYR A 284 14.07 -14.60 -0.20
C TYR A 284 13.75 -14.15 -1.61
N VAL A 285 12.88 -13.14 -1.73
CA VAL A 285 12.42 -12.61 -3.02
C VAL A 285 13.07 -11.25 -3.27
N TYR A 286 13.74 -11.10 -4.42
CA TYR A 286 14.29 -9.81 -4.83
C TYR A 286 13.16 -8.84 -5.22
N ALA A 287 13.14 -7.64 -4.62
CA ALA A 287 12.06 -6.66 -4.77
C ALA A 287 12.55 -5.22 -5.05
N GLY A 288 13.61 -5.04 -5.86
CA GLY A 288 14.05 -3.71 -6.31
C GLY A 288 13.11 -3.07 -7.34
N VAL A 289 13.30 -1.77 -7.65
CA VAL A 289 12.45 -1.05 -8.61
C VAL A 289 12.33 -1.79 -9.95
N GLY A 290 11.10 -1.93 -10.43
CA GLY A 290 10.75 -2.69 -11.63
C GLY A 290 10.55 -4.19 -11.41
N SER A 291 10.78 -4.71 -10.21
CA SER A 291 10.46 -6.11 -9.89
C SER A 291 8.95 -6.34 -9.85
N VAL A 292 8.56 -7.53 -10.30
CA VAL A 292 7.21 -8.05 -10.15
C VAL A 292 7.28 -9.27 -9.24
N VAL A 293 6.55 -9.21 -8.12
CA VAL A 293 6.47 -10.27 -7.12
C VAL A 293 5.11 -10.93 -7.24
N ASP A 294 5.08 -12.19 -7.62
CA ASP A 294 3.84 -12.96 -7.73
C ASP A 294 3.29 -13.26 -6.33
N LEU A 295 1.98 -13.07 -6.20
CA LEU A 295 1.22 -13.33 -4.99
C LEU A 295 0.41 -14.63 -5.12
N PRO A 296 0.09 -15.29 -4.00
CA PRO A 296 -0.78 -16.46 -4.03
C PRO A 296 -2.16 -16.13 -4.62
N GLY A 297 -2.83 -17.12 -5.20
CA GLY A 297 -4.13 -16.94 -5.84
C GLY A 297 -5.21 -16.41 -4.89
N ALA A 298 -6.03 -15.48 -5.36
CA ALA A 298 -7.22 -15.05 -4.64
C ALA A 298 -8.28 -16.16 -4.65
N THR A 299 -9.01 -16.31 -3.54
CA THR A 299 -10.22 -17.14 -3.55
C THR A 299 -11.28 -16.44 -4.41
N VAL A 300 -11.50 -16.93 -5.61
CA VAL A 300 -12.65 -16.47 -6.41
C VAL A 300 -13.90 -16.96 -5.68
N ALA A 301 -14.64 -16.06 -5.04
CA ALA A 301 -15.96 -16.37 -4.54
C ALA A 301 -16.80 -16.81 -5.75
N ARG A 302 -17.03 -18.13 -5.91
CA ARG A 302 -18.01 -18.64 -6.85
C ARG A 302 -19.36 -18.10 -6.39
N THR A 303 -19.85 -17.07 -7.06
CA THR A 303 -21.27 -16.73 -6.97
C THR A 303 -22.03 -17.99 -7.38
N ALA A 304 -22.61 -18.68 -6.40
CA ALA A 304 -23.51 -19.78 -6.64
C ALA A 304 -24.66 -19.20 -7.47
N GLY A 305 -24.66 -19.48 -8.78
CA GLY A 305 -25.80 -19.22 -9.65
C GLY A 305 -26.97 -19.95 -9.05
N ARG A 306 -27.94 -19.21 -8.50
CA ARG A 306 -29.25 -19.75 -8.18
C ARG A 306 -29.89 -20.12 -9.52
N GLY A 307 -29.80 -21.41 -9.83
CA GLY A 307 -30.68 -21.97 -10.84
C GLY A 307 -32.12 -21.88 -10.32
N GLN A 308 -32.96 -21.25 -11.08
CA GLN A 308 -34.40 -21.51 -11.15
C GLN A 308 -34.75 -22.00 -12.55
#